data_c071be82ed04c2e53809c82caf2717c5
#
_entry.id   c071be82ed04c2e53809c82caf2717c5
#
_cell.length_a   1.000
_cell.length_b   1.000
_cell.length_c   1.000
_cell.angle_alpha   90.00
_cell.angle_beta   90.00
_cell.angle_gamma   90.00
#
_symmetry.space_group_name_H-M   'P 1'
#
loop_
_entity.id
_entity.type
_entity.pdbx_description
1 polymer ?
#
loop_
_entity_poly.entity_id
_entity_poly.type
_entity_poly.pdbx_seq_one_letter_code
_entity_poly.pdbx_strand_id
1 'polypeptide(L)'
;MRTLEFKVDGQRLKKQSDCDFSGLVAGSEGYLKAKFTFSDEWLGCKKAASFWIGEQEHGALLDSDDSCIIPPEALTGELFQVSVVGMKTGYKIDSTRTKVRQEVY
;
A
#
# COMPACT_ATOMS: atom_id res chain seq x y z
N MET A 1 14.67 -3.80 7.55
CA MET A 1 13.36 -3.37 7.00
C MET A 1 12.99 -4.25 5.82
N ARG A 2 11.73 -4.58 5.70
CA ARG A 2 11.23 -5.40 4.60
C ARG A 2 10.30 -4.56 3.70
N THR A 3 10.49 -4.65 2.39
CA THR A 3 9.68 -3.90 1.41
C THR A 3 8.68 -4.83 0.73
N LEU A 4 7.41 -4.44 0.75
CA LEU A 4 6.35 -5.09 -0.01
C LEU A 4 6.12 -4.27 -1.28
N GLU A 5 6.26 -4.89 -2.43
CA GLU A 5 6.19 -4.19 -3.71
C GLU A 5 4.86 -4.45 -4.40
N PHE A 6 4.26 -3.37 -4.89
CA PHE A 6 2.98 -3.38 -5.57
C PHE A 6 3.11 -2.69 -6.93
N LYS A 7 2.25 -3.08 -7.85
CA LYS A 7 2.14 -2.45 -9.16
C LYS A 7 0.73 -1.88 -9.33
N VAL A 8 0.65 -0.64 -9.79
CA VAL A 8 -0.63 0.02 -10.07
C VAL A 8 -0.72 0.27 -11.56
N ASP A 9 -1.57 -0.49 -12.22
CA ASP A 9 -1.80 -0.39 -13.66
C ASP A 9 -3.19 0.21 -13.89
N GLY A 10 -3.23 1.48 -14.28
CA GLY A 10 -4.46 2.24 -14.29
C GLY A 10 -5.03 2.33 -12.88
N GLN A 11 -6.20 1.75 -12.66
CA GLN A 11 -6.85 1.73 -11.35
C GLN A 11 -6.74 0.36 -10.65
N ARG A 12 -5.92 -0.55 -11.17
CA ARG A 12 -5.77 -1.88 -10.58
C ARG A 12 -4.47 -1.98 -9.81
N LEU A 13 -4.59 -2.19 -8.52
CA LEU A 13 -3.46 -2.44 -7.62
C LEU A 13 -3.24 -3.94 -7.50
N LYS A 14 -2.00 -4.37 -7.73
CA LYS A 14 -1.60 -5.79 -7.64
C LYS A 14 -0.31 -5.91 -6.86
N LYS A 15 -0.11 -7.07 -6.25
CA LYS A 15 1.20 -7.45 -5.72
C LYS A 15 2.15 -7.67 -6.89
N GLN A 16 3.41 -7.22 -6.77
CA GLN A 16 4.43 -7.55 -7.75
C GLN A 16 4.72 -9.04 -7.72
N SER A 17 4.75 -9.66 -8.90
CA SER A 17 4.88 -11.12 -9.02
C SER A 17 6.22 -11.66 -8.50
N ASP A 18 7.26 -10.84 -8.52
CA ASP A 18 8.60 -11.21 -8.05
C ASP A 18 8.87 -10.81 -6.59
N CYS A 19 7.87 -10.30 -5.90
CA CYS A 19 7.99 -9.93 -4.49
C CYS A 19 7.39 -11.02 -3.61
N ASP A 20 8.11 -11.41 -2.58
CA ASP A 20 7.66 -12.42 -1.63
C ASP A 20 6.79 -11.74 -0.55
N PHE A 21 5.53 -12.17 -0.43
CA PHE A 21 4.60 -11.70 0.59
C PHE A 21 4.37 -12.72 1.69
N SER A 22 5.15 -13.80 1.71
CA SER A 22 5.00 -14.85 2.73
C SER A 22 5.74 -14.51 4.01
N GLY A 23 5.38 -15.16 5.11
CA GLY A 23 6.09 -15.04 6.37
C GLY A 23 5.95 -13.70 7.06
N LEU A 24 4.91 -12.92 6.74
CA LEU A 24 4.62 -11.68 7.46
C LEU A 24 3.97 -12.01 8.79
N VAL A 25 4.40 -11.32 9.85
CA VAL A 25 3.88 -11.54 11.21
C VAL A 25 3.28 -10.25 11.71
N ALA A 26 2.06 -10.35 12.24
CA ALA A 26 1.33 -9.20 12.78
C ALA A 26 2.07 -8.59 13.98
N GLY A 27 1.90 -7.27 14.17
CA GLY A 27 2.44 -6.54 15.31
C GLY A 27 3.73 -5.79 15.06
N SER A 28 4.23 -5.77 13.83
CA SER A 28 5.46 -5.01 13.51
C SER A 28 5.20 -3.50 13.53
N GLU A 29 6.24 -2.73 13.86
CA GLU A 29 6.23 -1.27 13.79
C GLU A 29 7.52 -0.79 13.14
N GLY A 30 7.41 0.07 12.12
CA GLY A 30 8.58 0.64 11.44
C GLY A 30 9.40 -0.38 10.65
N TYR A 31 8.90 -1.58 10.47
CA TYR A 31 9.62 -2.68 9.81
C TYR A 31 9.16 -2.90 8.37
N LEU A 32 7.88 -2.70 8.07
CA LEU A 32 7.32 -2.95 6.75
C LEU A 32 7.16 -1.63 5.99
N LYS A 33 7.65 -1.63 4.76
CA LYS A 33 7.57 -0.52 3.83
C LYS A 33 6.78 -0.99 2.60
N ALA A 34 5.88 -0.16 2.12
CA ALA A 34 5.17 -0.39 0.87
C ALA A 34 5.79 0.45 -0.23
N LYS A 35 6.09 -0.15 -1.37
CA LYS A 35 6.61 0.55 -2.53
C LYS A 35 5.74 0.25 -3.73
N PHE A 36 5.42 1.30 -4.50
CA PHE A 36 4.48 1.20 -5.61
C PHE A 36 5.16 1.60 -6.91
N THR A 37 4.82 0.89 -7.99
CA THR A 37 5.18 1.28 -9.35
C THR A 37 3.90 1.64 -10.07
N PHE A 38 3.82 2.86 -10.62
CA PHE A 38 2.61 3.42 -11.18
C PHE A 38 2.70 3.52 -12.70
N SER A 39 1.57 3.25 -13.36
CA SER A 39 1.41 3.55 -14.80
C SER A 39 1.28 5.06 -15.03
N ASP A 40 1.30 5.46 -16.31
CA ASP A 40 1.38 6.87 -16.70
C ASP A 40 0.21 7.72 -16.23
N GLU A 41 -0.94 7.12 -15.96
CA GLU A 41 -2.13 7.84 -15.47
C GLU A 41 -1.87 8.54 -14.13
N TRP A 42 -0.85 8.12 -13.39
CA TRP A 42 -0.50 8.65 -12.08
C TRP A 42 0.59 9.71 -12.11
N LEU A 43 1.11 10.04 -13.30
CA LEU A 43 2.19 11.02 -13.44
C LEU A 43 1.76 12.40 -12.94
N GLY A 44 2.62 13.04 -12.16
CA GLY A 44 2.38 14.38 -11.62
C GLY A 44 1.40 14.43 -10.46
N CYS A 45 0.84 13.31 -10.03
CA CYS A 45 -0.06 13.27 -8.88
C CYS A 45 0.71 13.29 -7.57
N LYS A 46 0.16 13.95 -6.56
CA LYS A 46 0.48 13.67 -5.17
C LYS A 46 -0.24 12.38 -4.82
N LYS A 47 0.45 11.45 -4.19
CA LYS A 47 -0.05 10.09 -3.96
C LYS A 47 -0.05 9.76 -2.48
N ALA A 48 -1.08 9.01 -2.08
CA ALA A 48 -1.19 8.48 -0.73
C ALA A 48 -1.65 7.03 -0.80
N ALA A 49 -1.19 6.23 0.13
CA ALA A 49 -1.68 4.87 0.30
C ALA A 49 -2.63 4.82 1.47
N SER A 50 -3.63 3.95 1.38
CA SER A 50 -4.52 3.64 2.49
C SER A 50 -4.36 2.18 2.85
N PHE A 51 -4.25 1.92 4.14
CA PHE A 51 -4.12 0.57 4.70
C PHE A 51 -5.37 0.33 5.56
N TRP A 52 -6.14 -0.67 5.19
CA TRP A 52 -7.47 -0.90 5.75
C TRP A 52 -7.48 -2.12 6.64
N ILE A 53 -8.00 -1.97 7.85
CA ILE A 53 -8.43 -3.10 8.68
C ILE A 53 -9.94 -3.02 8.75
N GLY A 54 -10.63 -3.95 8.07
CA GLY A 54 -12.08 -3.85 7.92
C GLY A 54 -12.45 -2.51 7.28
N GLU A 55 -13.23 -1.69 7.97
CA GLU A 55 -13.64 -0.37 7.50
C GLU A 55 -12.77 0.76 8.03
N GLN A 56 -11.75 0.45 8.85
CA GLN A 56 -10.84 1.47 9.37
C GLN A 56 -9.71 1.73 8.40
N GLU A 57 -9.55 2.98 8.01
CA GLU A 57 -8.52 3.41 7.07
C GLU A 57 -7.39 4.13 7.79
N HIS A 58 -6.16 3.72 7.47
CA HIS A 58 -4.95 4.36 7.97
C HIS A 58 -4.14 4.83 6.76
N GLY A 59 -4.08 6.15 6.55
CA GLY A 59 -3.43 6.72 5.38
C GLY A 59 -1.97 7.06 5.62
N ALA A 60 -1.20 7.04 4.54
CA ALA A 60 0.20 7.47 4.54
C ALA A 60 0.52 8.13 3.22
N LEU A 61 1.15 9.31 3.27
CA LEU A 61 1.63 9.97 2.06
C LEU A 61 2.83 9.20 1.51
N LEU A 62 2.90 9.08 0.19
CA LEU A 62 4.06 8.47 -0.45
C LEU A 62 5.21 9.47 -0.56
N ASP A 63 6.42 8.98 -0.34
CA ASP A 63 7.65 9.73 -0.55
C ASP A 63 7.92 9.90 -2.05
N SER A 64 8.98 10.64 -2.39
CA SER A 64 9.33 10.90 -3.79
C SER A 64 9.66 9.62 -4.57
N ASP A 65 10.03 8.54 -3.89
CA ASP A 65 10.28 7.24 -4.51
C ASP A 65 9.05 6.33 -4.54
N ASP A 66 7.86 6.90 -4.30
CA ASP A 66 6.58 6.19 -4.29
C ASP A 66 6.51 5.08 -3.24
N SER A 67 7.06 5.34 -2.06
CA SER A 67 7.04 4.40 -0.96
C SER A 67 6.59 5.07 0.34
N CYS A 68 6.18 4.26 1.30
CA CYS A 68 5.85 4.71 2.65
C CYS A 68 6.05 3.57 3.65
N ILE A 69 6.27 3.94 4.92
CA ILE A 69 6.23 2.96 6.02
C ILE A 69 4.76 2.63 6.26
N ILE A 70 4.44 1.35 6.41
CA ILE A 70 3.07 0.93 6.68
C ILE A 70 2.73 1.27 8.14
N PRO A 71 1.63 2.01 8.39
CA PRO A 71 1.23 2.37 9.75
C PRO A 71 1.05 1.12 10.62
N PRO A 72 1.59 1.13 11.86
CA PRO A 72 1.49 -0.06 12.72
C PRO A 72 0.05 -0.41 13.08
N GLU A 73 -0.86 0.55 13.09
CA GLU A 73 -2.28 0.32 13.34
C GLU A 73 -2.90 -0.64 12.32
N ALA A 74 -2.36 -0.69 11.10
CA ALA A 74 -2.84 -1.59 10.05
C ALA A 74 -2.25 -3.00 10.17
N LEU A 75 -1.25 -3.21 11.02
CA LEU A 75 -0.50 -4.45 11.11
C LEU A 75 -0.87 -5.31 12.31
N THR A 76 -2.01 -5.03 12.95
CA THR A 76 -2.41 -5.70 14.21
C THR A 76 -3.13 -7.03 14.00
N GLY A 77 -3.67 -7.29 12.81
CA GLY A 77 -4.47 -8.47 12.53
C GLY A 77 -3.88 -9.38 11.46
N GLU A 78 -4.61 -10.43 11.12
CA GLU A 78 -4.14 -11.39 10.10
C GLU A 78 -4.35 -10.92 8.66
N LEU A 79 -5.09 -9.83 8.46
CA LEU A 79 -5.40 -9.33 7.11
C LEU A 79 -5.49 -7.82 7.12
N PHE A 80 -4.83 -7.19 6.17
CA PHE A 80 -5.09 -5.79 5.84
C PHE A 80 -5.22 -5.64 4.33
N GLN A 81 -5.84 -4.54 3.90
CA GLN A 81 -5.98 -4.23 2.50
C GLN A 81 -5.25 -2.95 2.18
N VAL A 82 -4.79 -2.83 0.94
CA VAL A 82 -4.02 -1.67 0.47
C VAL A 82 -4.73 -1.07 -0.73
N SER A 83 -4.84 0.25 -0.75
CA SER A 83 -5.27 1.01 -1.93
C SER A 83 -4.44 2.27 -2.03
N VAL A 84 -4.48 2.92 -3.19
CA VAL A 84 -3.77 4.18 -3.41
C VAL A 84 -4.69 5.20 -4.05
N VAL A 85 -4.41 6.48 -3.80
CA VAL A 85 -5.10 7.61 -4.42
C VAL A 85 -4.07 8.61 -4.92
N GLY A 86 -4.32 9.17 -6.09
CA GLY A 86 -3.50 10.23 -6.65
C GLY A 86 -4.34 11.44 -6.95
N MET A 87 -3.80 12.63 -6.72
CA MET A 87 -4.49 13.89 -6.95
C MET A 87 -3.58 14.93 -7.58
N LYS A 88 -4.12 15.69 -8.48
CA LYS A 88 -3.53 16.91 -9.03
C LYS A 88 -4.68 17.83 -9.46
N THR A 89 -4.38 19.06 -9.86
CA THR A 89 -5.42 20.03 -10.20
C THR A 89 -6.40 19.46 -11.24
N GLY A 90 -7.69 19.38 -10.86
CA GLY A 90 -8.76 18.88 -11.72
C GLY A 90 -8.73 17.38 -12.00
N TYR A 91 -7.96 16.60 -11.19
CA TYR A 91 -7.77 15.18 -11.48
C TYR A 91 -7.61 14.40 -10.18
N LYS A 92 -8.36 13.32 -10.05
CA LYS A 92 -8.23 12.37 -8.94
C LYS A 92 -8.38 10.96 -9.49
N ILE A 93 -7.52 10.06 -9.05
CA ILE A 93 -7.56 8.66 -9.45
C ILE A 93 -7.44 7.77 -8.20
N ASP A 94 -8.33 6.78 -8.09
CA ASP A 94 -8.32 5.79 -7.02
C ASP A 94 -8.03 4.40 -7.59
N SER A 95 -7.47 3.54 -6.77
CA SER A 95 -7.21 2.15 -7.15
C SER A 95 -8.17 1.18 -6.49
N THR A 96 -8.18 -0.05 -6.98
CA THR A 96 -8.79 -1.19 -6.29
C THR A 96 -7.97 -1.52 -5.04
N ARG A 97 -8.54 -2.32 -4.15
CA ARG A 97 -7.84 -2.80 -2.93
C ARG A 97 -7.20 -4.16 -3.19
N THR A 98 -6.06 -4.40 -2.56
CA THR A 98 -5.36 -5.69 -2.58
C THR A 98 -5.18 -6.17 -1.15
N LYS A 99 -5.42 -7.46 -0.92
CA LYS A 99 -5.33 -8.07 0.41
C LYS A 99 -3.90 -8.54 0.69
N VAL A 100 -3.45 -8.33 1.92
CA VAL A 100 -2.16 -8.83 2.41
C VAL A 100 -2.42 -9.59 3.71
N ARG A 101 -1.92 -10.83 3.79
CA ARG A 101 -2.13 -11.68 4.96
C ARG A 101 -0.91 -11.71 5.84
N GLN A 102 -1.15 -11.80 7.16
CA GLN A 102 -0.10 -11.94 8.16
C GLN A 102 -0.42 -13.13 9.06
N GLU A 103 0.63 -13.69 9.66
CA GLU A 103 0.50 -14.70 10.72
C GLU A 103 0.26 -13.97 12.04
N VAL A 104 -0.62 -14.52 12.87
CA VAL A 104 -0.96 -13.96 14.18
C VAL A 104 -0.60 -15.00 15.24
N TYR A 105 0.09 -14.55 16.30
CA TYR A 105 0.45 -15.40 17.42
C TYR A 105 -0.34 -15.04 18.66
#